data_f9b31aa713f979dd4507a65e0788a965
#
_entry.id   f9b31aa713f979dd4507a65e0788a965
#
_cell.length_a   1.000
_cell.length_b   1.000
_cell.length_c   1.000
_cell.angle_alpha   90.00
_cell.angle_beta   90.00
_cell.angle_gamma   90.00
#
_symmetry.space_group_name_H-M   'P 1'
#
loop_
_entity.id
_entity.type
_entity.pdbx_description
1 polymer ?
#
loop_
_entity_poly.entity_id
_entity_poly.type
_entity_poly.pdbx_seq_one_letter_code
_entity_poly.pdbx_strand_id
1 'polypeptide(L)'
;MTSRRCTVLEQGACEQLRLNGYEVRIIPTGNDLRLPPAHLVACRRDGETRYIRIYKISARLANIYRVEECFVRAIQRYRTEMARHPAFPIRYEIWLYTVHNGYRCFAILPDRIQEIPPTGKLPVRLLVEEA
;
A
#
# COMPACT_ATOMS: atom_id res chain seq x y z
N MET A 1 20.17 -8.85 14.75
CA MET A 1 19.06 -7.93 14.56
C MET A 1 17.76 -8.70 14.38
N THR A 2 16.81 -8.42 15.21
CA THR A 2 15.54 -9.14 15.17
C THR A 2 14.61 -8.51 14.16
N SER A 3 14.00 -9.34 13.31
CA SER A 3 12.90 -8.88 12.47
C SER A 3 11.70 -8.59 13.37
N ARG A 4 10.91 -7.59 13.01
CA ARG A 4 9.68 -7.31 13.74
C ARG A 4 8.67 -8.44 13.53
N ARG A 5 7.80 -8.63 14.50
CA ARG A 5 6.73 -9.61 14.40
C ARG A 5 5.66 -9.10 13.43
N CYS A 6 5.15 -10.02 12.62
CA CYS A 6 4.00 -9.76 11.76
C CYS A 6 2.73 -9.64 12.60
N THR A 7 2.02 -8.52 12.45
CA THR A 7 0.76 -8.34 13.16
C THR A 7 -0.35 -9.18 12.51
N VAL A 8 -1.47 -9.34 13.21
CA VAL A 8 -2.63 -10.06 12.68
C VAL A 8 -3.13 -9.41 11.39
N LEU A 9 -3.16 -8.07 11.35
CA LEU A 9 -3.60 -7.34 10.15
C LEU A 9 -2.64 -7.57 8.98
N GLU A 10 -1.36 -7.58 9.25
CA GLU A 10 -0.35 -7.84 8.21
C GLU A 10 -0.45 -9.28 7.70
N GLN A 11 -0.70 -10.24 8.58
CA GLN A 11 -0.90 -11.64 8.19
C GLN A 11 -2.10 -11.79 7.26
N GLY A 12 -3.22 -11.15 7.59
CA GLY A 12 -4.41 -11.18 6.75
C GLY A 12 -4.16 -10.57 5.38
N ALA A 13 -3.46 -9.45 5.34
CA ALA A 13 -3.08 -8.82 4.07
C ALA A 13 -2.16 -9.72 3.24
N CYS A 14 -1.18 -10.36 3.90
CA CYS A 14 -0.29 -11.30 3.22
C CYS A 14 -1.05 -12.46 2.59
N GLU A 15 -2.03 -13.01 3.29
CA GLU A 15 -2.85 -14.09 2.75
C GLU A 15 -3.61 -13.66 1.50
N GLN A 16 -4.24 -12.48 1.54
CA GLN A 16 -4.94 -11.95 0.37
C GLN A 16 -4.01 -11.74 -0.82
N LEU A 17 -2.84 -11.18 -0.56
CA LEU A 17 -1.86 -10.94 -1.62
C LEU A 17 -1.35 -12.24 -2.22
N ARG A 18 -1.06 -13.25 -1.41
CA ARG A 18 -0.61 -14.54 -1.90
C ARG A 18 -1.67 -15.25 -2.73
N LEU A 19 -2.92 -15.14 -2.33
CA LEU A 19 -4.04 -15.69 -3.11
C LEU A 19 -4.16 -15.04 -4.49
N ASN A 20 -3.66 -13.83 -4.64
CA ASN A 20 -3.66 -13.09 -5.90
C ASN A 20 -2.32 -13.18 -6.65
N GLY A 21 -1.46 -14.10 -6.25
CA GLY A 21 -0.23 -14.39 -6.99
C GLY A 21 0.99 -13.56 -6.60
N TYR A 22 0.95 -12.89 -5.47
CA TYR A 22 2.08 -12.09 -4.99
C TYR A 22 2.96 -12.88 -4.03
N GLU A 23 4.25 -12.65 -4.12
CA GLU A 23 5.22 -13.00 -3.10
C GLU A 23 5.32 -11.82 -2.14
N VAL A 24 5.23 -12.08 -0.83
CA VAL A 24 5.14 -11.02 0.17
C VAL A 24 6.27 -11.12 1.18
N ARG A 25 6.86 -9.98 1.49
CA ARG A 25 7.89 -9.86 2.54
C ARG A 25 7.49 -8.79 3.54
N ILE A 26 7.82 -9.03 4.80
CA ILE A 26 7.63 -8.05 5.87
C ILE A 26 8.84 -7.12 5.88
N ILE A 27 8.59 -5.82 5.87
CA ILE A 27 9.66 -4.83 5.92
C ILE A 27 9.97 -4.55 7.39
N PRO A 28 11.25 -4.67 7.81
CA PRO A 28 11.63 -4.35 9.19
C PRO A 28 11.32 -2.90 9.53
N THR A 29 10.84 -2.66 10.74
CA THR A 29 10.66 -1.30 11.25
C THR A 29 11.98 -0.81 11.85
N GLY A 30 12.21 0.48 11.76
CA GLY A 30 13.40 1.09 12.32
C GLY A 30 13.69 2.43 11.68
N ASN A 31 14.86 2.99 12.01
CA ASN A 31 15.27 4.30 11.52
C ASN A 31 16.12 4.23 10.25
N ASP A 32 16.11 3.10 9.55
CA ASP A 32 16.86 2.95 8.32
C ASP A 32 16.14 3.66 7.18
N LEU A 33 16.64 4.82 6.81
CA LEU A 33 16.06 5.65 5.74
C LEU A 33 16.22 5.03 4.36
N ARG A 34 17.00 3.96 4.21
CA ARG A 34 17.13 3.25 2.94
C ARG A 34 15.96 2.33 2.67
N LEU A 35 15.22 1.95 3.73
CA LEU A 35 14.06 1.08 3.58
C LEU A 35 12.84 1.89 3.15
N PRO A 36 11.98 1.31 2.30
CA PRO A 36 10.74 1.96 1.92
C PRO A 36 9.84 2.21 3.13
N PRO A 37 9.04 3.29 3.13
CA PRO A 37 8.13 3.59 4.23
C PRO A 37 6.87 2.73 4.17
N ALA A 38 7.03 1.40 4.32
CA ALA A 38 5.93 0.45 4.19
C ALA A 38 6.07 -0.67 5.20
N HIS A 39 4.98 -1.39 5.47
CA HIS A 39 4.97 -2.57 6.32
C HIS A 39 5.25 -3.84 5.54
N LEU A 40 4.77 -3.89 4.29
CA LEU A 40 4.90 -5.06 3.41
C LEU A 40 5.41 -4.63 2.05
N VAL A 41 6.12 -5.54 1.39
CA VAL A 41 6.38 -5.44 -0.04
C VAL A 41 5.85 -6.69 -0.71
N ALA A 42 5.05 -6.51 -1.77
CA ALA A 42 4.47 -7.60 -2.54
C ALA A 42 4.95 -7.51 -3.98
N CYS A 43 5.48 -8.62 -4.49
CA CYS A 43 6.04 -8.67 -5.83
C CYS A 43 5.36 -9.76 -6.66
N ARG A 44 5.15 -9.48 -7.93
CA ARG A 44 4.70 -10.44 -8.93
C ARG A 44 5.83 -10.84 -9.87
N ARG A 45 5.67 -11.97 -10.54
CA ARG A 45 6.65 -12.44 -11.53
C ARG A 45 6.83 -11.50 -12.71
N ASP A 46 5.79 -10.71 -13.04
CA ASP A 46 5.86 -9.72 -14.12
C ASP A 46 6.65 -8.47 -13.74
N GLY A 47 7.15 -8.40 -12.51
CA GLY A 47 7.94 -7.27 -12.03
C GLY A 47 7.16 -6.23 -11.27
N GLU A 48 5.84 -6.35 -11.19
CA GLU A 48 5.04 -5.41 -10.40
C GLU A 48 5.40 -5.52 -8.92
N THR A 49 5.65 -4.37 -8.30
CA THR A 49 6.02 -4.28 -6.88
C THR A 49 5.07 -3.31 -6.18
N ARG A 50 4.52 -3.76 -5.06
CA ARG A 50 3.59 -2.96 -4.27
C ARG A 50 4.17 -2.77 -2.87
N TYR A 51 4.38 -1.52 -2.47
CA TYR A 51 4.76 -1.18 -1.09
C TYR A 51 3.51 -0.77 -0.34
N ILE A 52 3.21 -1.46 0.75
CA ILE A 52 1.91 -1.37 1.43
C ILE A 52 2.11 -1.01 2.89
N ARG A 53 1.43 0.04 3.35
CA ARG A 53 1.28 0.36 4.76
C ARG A 53 -0.14 0.01 5.19
N ILE A 54 -0.26 -0.60 6.36
CA ILE A 54 -1.54 -1.09 6.87
C ILE A 54 -1.87 -0.39 8.17
N TYR A 55 -3.09 0.13 8.26
CA TYR A 55 -3.60 0.79 9.45
C TYR A 55 -4.97 0.25 9.81
N LYS A 56 -5.21 0.09 11.12
CA LYS A 56 -6.54 -0.18 11.62
C LYS A 56 -7.22 1.15 11.92
N ILE A 57 -8.42 1.34 11.40
CA ILE A 57 -9.15 2.60 11.55
C ILE A 57 -10.59 2.34 11.99
N SER A 58 -11.26 3.40 12.44
CA SER A 58 -12.71 3.36 12.66
C SER A 58 -13.44 3.53 11.33
N ALA A 59 -14.70 3.09 11.26
CA ALA A 59 -15.51 3.19 10.06
C ALA A 59 -15.71 4.63 9.56
N ARG A 60 -15.50 5.62 10.43
CA ARG A 60 -15.67 7.04 10.09
C ARG A 60 -14.63 7.59 9.12
N LEU A 61 -13.50 6.87 8.93
CA LEU A 61 -12.46 7.28 8.00
C LEU A 61 -12.63 6.68 6.60
N ALA A 62 -13.84 6.22 6.27
CA ALA A 62 -14.08 5.54 5.00
C ALA A 62 -14.11 6.46 3.78
N ASN A 63 -14.13 7.78 3.96
CA ASN A 63 -14.15 8.77 2.89
C ASN A 63 -12.73 9.06 2.41
N ILE A 64 -12.53 9.08 1.09
CA ILE A 64 -11.21 9.30 0.48
C ILE A 64 -10.58 10.64 0.90
N TYR A 65 -11.38 11.69 1.10
CA TYR A 65 -10.88 12.98 1.55
C TYR A 65 -10.33 12.91 2.96
N ARG A 66 -10.97 12.12 3.82
CA ARG A 66 -10.48 11.88 5.19
C ARG A 66 -9.17 11.10 5.17
N VAL A 67 -9.03 10.15 4.26
CA VAL A 67 -7.79 9.40 4.10
C VAL A 67 -6.65 10.33 3.75
N GLU A 68 -6.85 11.25 2.81
CA GLU A 68 -5.83 12.23 2.44
C GLU A 68 -5.41 13.11 3.62
N GLU A 69 -6.37 13.56 4.42
CA GLU A 69 -6.09 14.41 5.57
C GLU A 69 -5.37 13.68 6.69
N CYS A 70 -5.83 12.47 7.00
CA CYS A 70 -5.31 11.71 8.15
C CYS A 70 -3.95 11.08 7.90
N PHE A 71 -3.61 10.79 6.65
CA PHE A 71 -2.37 10.11 6.30
C PHE A 71 -1.44 10.97 5.45
N VAL A 72 -1.56 12.28 5.58
CA VAL A 72 -0.82 13.23 4.75
C VAL A 72 0.71 12.99 4.79
N ARG A 73 1.26 12.68 5.97
CA ARG A 73 2.70 12.43 6.11
C ARG A 73 3.14 11.16 5.38
N ALA A 74 2.38 10.09 5.51
CA ALA A 74 2.66 8.84 4.82
C ALA A 74 2.56 9.02 3.31
N ILE A 75 1.54 9.73 2.86
CA ILE A 75 1.32 10.01 1.44
C ILE A 75 2.47 10.85 0.88
N GLN A 76 2.88 11.89 1.58
CA GLN A 76 4.00 12.74 1.15
C GLN A 76 5.30 11.95 1.08
N ARG A 77 5.53 11.06 2.05
CA ARG A 77 6.72 10.24 2.05
C ARG A 77 6.74 9.28 0.86
N TYR A 78 5.60 8.68 0.52
CA TYR A 78 5.47 7.85 -0.67
C TYR A 78 5.73 8.65 -1.94
N ARG A 79 5.19 9.87 -2.03
CA ARG A 79 5.42 10.72 -3.19
C ARG A 79 6.87 11.12 -3.36
N THR A 80 7.59 11.29 -2.25
CA THR A 80 9.03 11.52 -2.28
C THR A 80 9.76 10.29 -2.85
N GLU A 81 9.38 9.10 -2.41
CA GLU A 81 9.96 7.87 -2.94
C GLU A 81 9.64 7.66 -4.41
N MET A 82 8.41 7.97 -4.83
CA MET A 82 8.02 7.90 -6.25
C MET A 82 8.90 8.77 -7.13
N ALA A 83 9.22 9.97 -6.66
CA ALA A 83 10.08 10.89 -7.40
C ALA A 83 11.51 10.37 -7.53
N ARG A 84 11.98 9.58 -6.56
CA ARG A 84 13.33 8.99 -6.59
C ARG A 84 13.43 7.78 -7.52
N HIS A 85 12.32 7.08 -7.74
CA HIS A 85 12.32 5.81 -8.47
C HIS A 85 11.21 5.78 -9.53
N PRO A 86 11.27 6.69 -10.52
CA PRO A 86 10.17 6.81 -11.49
C PRO A 86 10.14 5.73 -12.56
N ALA A 87 11.18 4.91 -12.68
CA ALA A 87 11.36 4.02 -13.84
C ALA A 87 10.79 2.63 -13.67
N PHE A 88 10.31 2.24 -12.49
CA PHE A 88 9.86 0.87 -12.22
C PHE A 88 8.36 0.80 -12.03
N PRO A 89 7.75 -0.36 -12.32
CA PRO A 89 6.33 -0.57 -12.03
C PRO A 89 6.12 -0.76 -10.53
N ILE A 90 6.46 0.27 -9.77
CA ILE A 90 6.32 0.29 -8.32
C ILE A 90 5.07 1.06 -7.98
N ARG A 91 4.25 0.46 -7.13
CA ARG A 91 3.03 1.09 -6.64
C ARG A 91 3.11 1.24 -5.12
N TYR A 92 2.72 2.39 -4.62
CA TYR A 92 2.67 2.66 -3.18
C TYR A 92 1.23 2.68 -2.75
N GLU A 93 0.91 1.97 -1.67
CA GLU A 93 -0.47 1.80 -1.22
C GLU A 93 -0.60 1.97 0.28
N ILE A 94 -1.77 2.45 0.68
CA ILE A 94 -2.21 2.45 2.06
C ILE A 94 -3.44 1.55 2.14
N TRP A 95 -3.40 0.55 3.01
CA TRP A 95 -4.51 -0.34 3.26
C TRP A 95 -5.12 0.01 4.62
N LEU A 96 -6.41 0.22 4.64
CA LEU A 96 -7.14 0.57 5.85
C LEU A 96 -8.07 -0.59 6.21
N TYR A 97 -7.92 -1.09 7.42
CA TYR A 97 -8.74 -2.18 7.93
C TYR A 97 -9.79 -1.64 8.89
N THR A 98 -11.05 -2.01 8.66
CA THR A 98 -12.14 -1.80 9.61
C THR A 98 -12.74 -3.15 9.96
N VAL A 99 -13.27 -3.26 11.19
CA VAL A 99 -13.85 -4.51 11.67
C VAL A 99 -15.00 -4.99 10.78
N HIS A 100 -15.79 -4.06 10.25
CA HIS A 100 -16.99 -4.41 9.47
C HIS A 100 -16.73 -4.56 7.98
N ASN A 101 -15.76 -3.84 7.43
CA ASN A 101 -15.56 -3.77 5.98
C ASN A 101 -14.28 -4.45 5.50
N GLY A 102 -13.46 -4.98 6.41
CA GLY A 102 -12.19 -5.58 6.03
C GLY A 102 -11.20 -4.56 5.49
N TYR A 103 -10.41 -4.96 4.52
CA TYR A 103 -9.37 -4.10 3.94
C TYR A 103 -9.92 -3.24 2.81
N ARG A 104 -9.62 -1.95 2.89
CA ARG A 104 -9.82 -1.03 1.77
C ARG A 104 -8.44 -0.55 1.33
N CYS A 105 -8.17 -0.64 0.05
CA CYS A 105 -6.85 -0.40 -0.51
C CYS A 105 -6.84 0.89 -1.31
N PHE A 106 -5.86 1.75 -1.05
CA PHE A 106 -5.73 3.04 -1.73
C PHE A 106 -4.36 3.14 -2.37
N ALA A 107 -4.33 3.30 -3.69
CA ALA A 107 -3.10 3.55 -4.41
C ALA A 107 -2.76 5.03 -4.32
N ILE A 108 -1.48 5.31 -4.05
CA ILE A 108 -0.98 6.68 -3.96
C ILE A 108 -0.42 7.06 -5.33
N LEU A 109 -1.02 8.06 -5.95
CA LEU A 109 -0.56 8.61 -7.24
C LEU A 109 0.12 9.95 -6.99
N PRO A 110 0.89 10.45 -7.97
CA PRO A 110 1.60 11.72 -7.76
C PRO A 110 0.71 12.91 -7.42
N ASP A 111 -0.52 12.92 -7.93
CA ASP A 111 -1.44 14.07 -7.79
C ASP A 111 -2.71 13.73 -7.01
N ARG A 112 -2.95 12.46 -6.71
CA ARG A 112 -4.19 12.03 -6.01
C ARG A 112 -3.99 10.67 -5.37
N ILE A 113 -5.00 10.22 -4.63
CA ILE A 113 -5.09 8.83 -4.21
C ILE A 113 -6.32 8.20 -4.86
N GLN A 114 -6.28 6.90 -5.07
CA GLN A 114 -7.34 6.17 -5.76
C GLN A 114 -7.64 4.88 -5.02
N GLU A 115 -8.90 4.66 -4.67
CA GLU A 115 -9.30 3.38 -4.09
C GLU A 115 -9.24 2.30 -5.15
N ILE A 116 -8.63 1.16 -4.82
CA ILE A 116 -8.48 0.02 -5.72
C ILE A 116 -9.02 -1.24 -5.03
N PRO A 117 -9.41 -2.27 -5.80
CA PRO A 117 -9.82 -3.53 -5.20
C PRO A 117 -8.64 -4.23 -4.52
N PRO A 118 -8.89 -5.06 -3.48
CA PRO A 118 -7.83 -5.79 -2.79
C PRO A 118 -7.03 -6.73 -3.71
N THR A 119 -7.59 -7.13 -4.84
CA THR A 119 -6.89 -7.93 -5.86
C THR A 119 -5.68 -7.23 -6.43
N GLY A 120 -5.60 -5.91 -6.28
CA GLY A 120 -4.51 -5.11 -6.80
C GLY A 120 -4.62 -4.73 -8.27
N LYS A 121 -5.68 -5.17 -8.94
CA LYS A 121 -5.90 -4.78 -10.34
C LYS A 121 -6.35 -3.33 -10.39
N LEU A 122 -5.64 -2.53 -11.17
CA LEU A 122 -6.04 -1.15 -11.38
C LEU A 122 -7.29 -1.12 -12.28
N PRO A 123 -8.23 -0.21 -11.99
CA PRO A 123 -9.38 -0.01 -12.90
C PRO A 123 -8.89 0.35 -14.30
N VAL A 124 -9.58 -0.16 -15.33
CA VAL A 124 -9.24 0.13 -16.72
C VAL A 124 -9.19 1.64 -16.97
N ARG A 125 -10.13 2.37 -16.39
CA ARG A 125 -10.21 3.81 -16.48
C ARG A 125 -8.92 4.51 -16.00
N LEU A 126 -8.32 4.00 -14.92
CA LEU A 126 -7.09 4.56 -14.37
C LEU A 126 -5.91 4.30 -15.32
N LEU A 127 -5.86 3.12 -15.92
CA LEU A 127 -4.82 2.77 -16.90
C LEU A 127 -4.90 3.66 -18.14
N VAL A 128 -6.10 3.99 -18.59
CA VAL A 128 -6.30 4.86 -19.75
C VAL A 128 -5.84 6.28 -19.45
N GLU A 129 -6.09 6.78 -18.25
CA GLU A 129 -5.69 8.13 -17.85
C GLU A 129 -4.16 8.27 -17.80
N GLU A 130 -3.45 7.20 -17.53
CA GLU A 130 -1.98 7.21 -17.50
C GLU A 130 -1.35 7.11 -18.88
N ALA A 131 -2.12 6.69 -19.85
CA ALA A 131 -1.66 6.60 -21.21
C ALA A 131 -1.68 7.96 -21.87
#